data_816638390662eec4b66c5af920e592cf
#
_entry.id   816638390662eec4b66c5af920e592cf
#
_cell.length_a   1.000
_cell.length_b   1.000
_cell.length_c   1.000
_cell.angle_alpha   90.00
_cell.angle_beta   90.00
_cell.angle_gamma   90.00
#
_symmetry.space_group_name_H-M   'P 1'
#
loop_
_entity.id
_entity.type
_entity.pdbx_description
1 polymer ?
#
loop_
_entity_poly.entity_id
_entity_poly.type
_entity_poly.pdbx_seq_one_letter_code
_entity_poly.pdbx_strand_id
1 'polypeptide(L)'
;MIDWRAPWLAHYKATALEFSGSDVAEALNAATGSPVLFVSQSNLPDGQAYEQFISDTQTVPTRDNLHDFFNGLCWLTFPQTKTKLNQLQAAQLALDGVQQTRGPVRDALTLFDENAAFLLASQPLWDALIARDWQRLFVELRPMWKDAQLVLFGHALLEKLVNPRKPITAHVYQAQPAIDSIAELDAWIAADITADKLASKPFAPLPVLGVPGWWAENEKLSFYEDILVFRPKA
;
A
#
# COMPACT_ATOMS: atom_id res chain seq x y z
N MET A 1 -4.22 -7.78 -18.07
CA MET A 1 -2.79 -8.17 -17.95
C MET A 1 -2.06 -7.07 -17.19
N ILE A 2 -1.18 -7.42 -16.24
CA ILE A 2 -0.40 -6.44 -15.46
C ILE A 2 0.70 -5.85 -16.34
N ASP A 3 0.79 -4.53 -16.44
CA ASP A 3 1.94 -3.87 -17.09
C ASP A 3 3.07 -3.63 -16.07
N TRP A 4 4.01 -4.55 -15.99
CA TRP A 4 5.16 -4.48 -15.09
C TRP A 4 6.15 -3.34 -15.41
N ARG A 5 5.93 -2.59 -16.49
CA ARG A 5 6.72 -1.37 -16.81
C ARG A 5 6.13 -0.13 -16.15
N ALA A 6 4.92 -0.22 -15.60
CA ALA A 6 4.29 0.88 -14.93
C ALA A 6 5.15 1.38 -13.75
N PRO A 7 5.39 2.69 -13.61
CA PRO A 7 6.31 3.24 -12.60
C PRO A 7 5.91 2.89 -11.17
N TRP A 8 4.61 2.76 -10.88
CA TRP A 8 4.10 2.38 -9.56
C TRP A 8 4.34 0.93 -9.18
N LEU A 9 4.77 0.07 -10.13
CA LEU A 9 5.13 -1.33 -9.88
C LEU A 9 6.64 -1.56 -9.83
N ALA A 10 7.46 -0.51 -9.92
CA ALA A 10 8.91 -0.64 -10.02
C ALA A 10 9.53 -1.50 -8.91
N HIS A 11 9.04 -1.35 -7.67
CA HIS A 11 9.55 -2.05 -6.49
C HIS A 11 9.09 -3.52 -6.39
N TYR A 12 8.07 -3.92 -7.15
CA TYR A 12 7.52 -5.27 -7.17
C TYR A 12 8.05 -6.13 -8.32
N LYS A 13 8.68 -5.48 -9.32
CA LYS A 13 9.08 -6.14 -10.57
C LYS A 13 10.06 -7.30 -10.36
N ALA A 14 11.04 -7.14 -9.48
CA ALA A 14 12.02 -8.18 -9.20
C ALA A 14 11.35 -9.42 -8.61
N THR A 15 10.53 -9.25 -7.57
CA THR A 15 9.76 -10.31 -6.92
C THR A 15 8.81 -10.98 -7.91
N ALA A 16 8.12 -10.20 -8.75
CA ALA A 16 7.15 -10.73 -9.73
C ALA A 16 7.77 -11.59 -10.82
N LEU A 17 9.05 -11.41 -11.15
CA LEU A 17 9.76 -12.21 -12.15
C LEU A 17 10.14 -13.62 -11.64
N GLU A 18 10.07 -13.85 -10.32
CA GLU A 18 10.36 -15.14 -9.69
C GLU A 18 9.17 -16.11 -9.75
N PHE A 19 7.98 -15.61 -10.17
CA PHE A 19 6.77 -16.42 -10.13
C PHE A 19 6.74 -17.53 -11.18
N SER A 20 6.56 -18.76 -10.67
CA SER A 20 6.23 -19.94 -11.45
C SER A 20 5.26 -20.79 -10.61
N GLY A 21 4.08 -21.06 -11.11
CA GLY A 21 3.09 -21.86 -10.38
C GLY A 21 1.80 -22.01 -11.17
N SER A 22 0.98 -22.99 -10.78
CA SER A 22 -0.31 -23.28 -11.41
C SER A 22 -1.44 -22.41 -10.84
N ASP A 23 -1.27 -21.95 -9.61
CA ASP A 23 -2.20 -21.06 -8.90
C ASP A 23 -1.42 -19.94 -8.18
N VAL A 24 -2.14 -18.97 -7.62
CA VAL A 24 -1.55 -17.81 -6.96
C VAL A 24 -0.74 -18.20 -5.73
N ALA A 25 -1.23 -19.12 -4.90
CA ALA A 25 -0.53 -19.54 -3.69
C ALA A 25 0.79 -20.26 -4.03
N GLU A 26 0.77 -21.15 -5.02
CA GLU A 26 1.97 -21.86 -5.51
C GLU A 26 2.98 -20.87 -6.09
N ALA A 27 2.51 -19.92 -6.92
CA ALA A 27 3.35 -18.89 -7.51
C ALA A 27 4.04 -18.02 -6.46
N LEU A 28 3.32 -17.60 -5.40
CA LEU A 28 3.87 -16.79 -4.32
C LEU A 28 4.86 -17.58 -3.45
N ASN A 29 4.61 -18.88 -3.22
CA ASN A 29 5.51 -19.75 -2.46
C ASN A 29 6.80 -20.09 -3.21
N ALA A 30 6.85 -19.90 -4.52
CA ALA A 30 8.09 -20.06 -5.31
C ALA A 30 9.13 -18.98 -4.98
N ALA A 31 8.70 -17.81 -4.50
CA ALA A 31 9.60 -16.74 -4.07
C ALA A 31 10.32 -17.11 -2.77
N THR A 32 11.59 -16.77 -2.67
CA THR A 32 12.42 -17.04 -1.49
C THR A 32 12.24 -15.98 -0.41
N GLY A 33 12.37 -16.38 0.87
CA GLY A 33 12.42 -15.44 2.00
C GLY A 33 11.06 -14.93 2.50
N SER A 34 9.94 -15.57 2.11
CA SER A 34 8.63 -15.23 2.67
C SER A 34 8.56 -15.54 4.17
N PRO A 35 8.03 -14.62 5.00
CA PRO A 35 7.79 -14.88 6.44
C PRO A 35 6.55 -15.74 6.68
N VAL A 36 5.76 -16.02 5.64
CA VAL A 36 4.51 -16.76 5.69
C VAL A 36 4.44 -17.79 4.58
N LEU A 37 3.60 -18.82 4.75
CA LEU A 37 3.26 -19.77 3.70
C LEU A 37 1.89 -19.39 3.12
N PHE A 38 1.80 -19.26 1.80
CA PHE A 38 0.53 -19.05 1.11
C PHE A 38 -0.19 -20.40 0.92
N VAL A 39 -1.45 -20.47 1.32
CA VAL A 39 -2.24 -21.70 1.28
C VAL A 39 -3.59 -21.44 0.61
N SER A 40 -4.26 -22.48 0.12
CA SER A 40 -5.61 -22.32 -0.43
C SER A 40 -6.55 -21.65 0.59
N GLN A 41 -7.47 -20.80 0.11
CA GLN A 41 -8.52 -20.18 0.92
C GLN A 41 -9.34 -21.23 1.73
N SER A 42 -9.45 -22.45 1.23
CA SER A 42 -10.14 -23.55 1.92
C SER A 42 -9.48 -24.00 3.24
N ASN A 43 -8.24 -23.58 3.49
CA ASN A 43 -7.54 -23.86 4.75
C ASN A 43 -8.00 -22.95 5.90
N LEU A 44 -8.70 -21.84 5.60
CA LEU A 44 -9.29 -20.99 6.62
C LEU A 44 -10.57 -21.64 7.16
N PRO A 45 -10.65 -22.02 8.44
CA PRO A 45 -11.83 -22.60 9.02
C PRO A 45 -13.03 -21.65 9.02
N ASP A 46 -14.23 -22.19 8.84
CA ASP A 46 -15.45 -21.40 8.88
C ASP A 46 -15.59 -20.64 10.20
N GLY A 47 -15.85 -19.34 10.11
CA GLY A 47 -16.04 -18.47 11.27
C GLY A 47 -14.76 -17.96 11.93
N GLN A 48 -13.58 -18.44 11.53
CA GLN A 48 -12.31 -17.89 12.01
C GLN A 48 -11.97 -16.57 11.29
N ALA A 49 -11.54 -15.58 12.05
CA ALA A 49 -11.09 -14.31 11.47
C ALA A 49 -9.77 -14.50 10.71
N TYR A 50 -9.68 -13.97 9.50
CA TYR A 50 -8.54 -14.09 8.59
C TYR A 50 -7.22 -13.67 9.25
N GLU A 51 -7.20 -12.50 9.88
CA GLU A 51 -5.99 -11.95 10.51
C GLU A 51 -5.54 -12.76 11.73
N GLN A 52 -6.52 -13.34 12.48
CA GLN A 52 -6.22 -14.23 13.60
C GLN A 52 -5.62 -15.53 13.11
N PHE A 53 -6.18 -16.11 12.03
CA PHE A 53 -5.65 -17.34 11.44
C PHE A 53 -4.20 -17.15 10.99
N ILE A 54 -3.88 -16.04 10.31
CA ILE A 54 -2.49 -15.73 9.89
C ILE A 54 -1.58 -15.60 11.12
N SER A 55 -2.01 -14.87 12.14
CA SER A 55 -1.24 -14.70 13.39
C SER A 55 -0.92 -16.02 14.07
N ASP A 56 -1.88 -16.95 14.11
CA ASP A 56 -1.76 -18.23 14.81
C ASP A 56 -0.91 -19.25 14.04
N THR A 57 -1.00 -19.22 12.71
CA THR A 57 -0.45 -20.27 11.85
C THR A 57 0.73 -19.84 10.97
N GLN A 58 0.94 -18.54 10.81
CA GLN A 58 1.86 -17.96 9.83
C GLN A 58 1.57 -18.42 8.40
N THR A 59 0.31 -18.76 8.12
CA THR A 59 -0.16 -19.09 6.77
C THR A 59 -1.19 -18.08 6.29
N VAL A 60 -1.13 -17.72 5.00
CA VAL A 60 -2.00 -16.74 4.37
C VAL A 60 -2.98 -17.44 3.43
N PRO A 61 -4.27 -17.54 3.80
CA PRO A 61 -5.30 -18.07 2.91
C PRO A 61 -5.41 -17.22 1.65
N THR A 62 -5.29 -17.84 0.49
CA THR A 62 -5.09 -17.18 -0.80
C THR A 62 -6.03 -17.77 -1.84
N ARG A 63 -6.73 -16.89 -2.56
CA ARG A 63 -7.61 -17.22 -3.71
C ARG A 63 -6.89 -16.93 -5.02
N ASP A 64 -7.34 -17.56 -6.10
CA ASP A 64 -6.83 -17.31 -7.45
C ASP A 64 -7.44 -16.03 -8.05
N ASN A 65 -7.00 -14.87 -7.55
CA ASN A 65 -7.42 -13.56 -8.04
C ASN A 65 -6.32 -12.51 -7.89
N LEU A 66 -6.49 -11.35 -8.55
CA LEU A 66 -5.51 -10.26 -8.53
C LEU A 66 -5.36 -9.62 -7.14
N HIS A 67 -6.43 -9.57 -6.36
CA HIS A 67 -6.41 -9.00 -5.01
C HIS A 67 -5.45 -9.77 -4.10
N ASP A 68 -5.63 -11.10 -4.02
CA ASP A 68 -4.81 -11.96 -3.18
C ASP A 68 -3.38 -12.07 -3.74
N PHE A 69 -3.22 -12.03 -5.05
CA PHE A 69 -1.91 -11.94 -5.69
C PHE A 69 -1.13 -10.68 -5.24
N PHE A 70 -1.74 -9.49 -5.31
CA PHE A 70 -1.08 -8.27 -4.84
C PHE A 70 -0.89 -8.25 -3.33
N ASN A 71 -1.82 -8.84 -2.55
CA ASN A 71 -1.61 -9.03 -1.11
C ASN A 71 -0.36 -9.88 -0.83
N GLY A 72 -0.19 -10.97 -1.56
CA GLY A 72 1.01 -11.82 -1.47
C GLY A 72 2.28 -11.08 -1.86
N LEU A 73 2.25 -10.30 -2.96
CA LEU A 73 3.38 -9.45 -3.33
C LEU A 73 3.78 -8.46 -2.23
N CYS A 74 2.80 -7.88 -1.53
CA CYS A 74 3.07 -7.01 -0.39
C CYS A 74 3.73 -7.77 0.78
N TRP A 75 3.31 -9.00 1.05
CA TRP A 75 3.96 -9.86 2.04
C TRP A 75 5.42 -10.15 1.71
N LEU A 76 5.73 -10.40 0.43
CA LEU A 76 7.08 -10.69 -0.04
C LEU A 76 7.99 -9.44 -0.08
N THR A 77 7.41 -8.28 -0.40
CA THR A 77 8.17 -7.03 -0.55
C THR A 77 8.33 -6.27 0.77
N PHE A 78 7.31 -6.34 1.64
CA PHE A 78 7.25 -5.65 2.93
C PHE A 78 6.95 -6.62 4.09
N PRO A 79 7.79 -7.65 4.29
CA PRO A 79 7.52 -8.73 5.26
C PRO A 79 7.35 -8.23 6.69
N GLN A 80 8.13 -7.25 7.12
CA GLN A 80 8.08 -6.73 8.48
C GLN A 80 6.85 -5.86 8.72
N THR A 81 6.51 -4.98 7.75
CA THR A 81 5.31 -4.15 7.81
C THR A 81 4.04 -5.01 7.80
N LYS A 82 3.95 -6.02 6.92
CA LYS A 82 2.80 -6.94 6.86
C LYS A 82 2.66 -7.75 8.15
N THR A 83 3.76 -8.28 8.68
CA THR A 83 3.77 -8.99 9.97
C THR A 83 3.28 -8.07 11.09
N LYS A 84 3.79 -6.84 11.16
CA LYS A 84 3.38 -5.84 12.16
C LYS A 84 1.90 -5.50 12.07
N LEU A 85 1.38 -5.27 10.86
CA LEU A 85 -0.05 -4.99 10.65
C LEU A 85 -0.92 -6.18 11.09
N ASN A 86 -0.54 -7.40 10.74
CA ASN A 86 -1.25 -8.59 11.17
C ASN A 86 -1.28 -8.74 12.69
N GLN A 87 -0.14 -8.51 13.37
CA GLN A 87 -0.06 -8.51 14.83
C GLN A 87 -0.98 -7.46 15.47
N LEU A 88 -1.01 -6.24 14.92
CA LEU A 88 -1.89 -5.17 15.41
C LEU A 88 -3.38 -5.51 15.18
N GLN A 89 -3.73 -6.10 14.04
CA GLN A 89 -5.08 -6.56 13.74
C GLN A 89 -5.53 -7.69 14.69
N ALA A 90 -4.67 -8.71 14.89
CA ALA A 90 -4.95 -9.82 15.77
C ALA A 90 -5.08 -9.36 17.24
N ALA A 91 -4.21 -8.46 17.70
CA ALA A 91 -4.29 -7.88 19.03
C ALA A 91 -5.61 -7.12 19.24
N GLN A 92 -6.06 -6.35 18.25
CA GLN A 92 -7.34 -5.65 18.32
C GLN A 92 -8.54 -6.59 18.30
N LEU A 93 -8.47 -7.69 17.54
CA LEU A 93 -9.49 -8.75 17.56
C LEU A 93 -9.58 -9.45 18.92
N ALA A 94 -8.44 -9.68 19.56
CA ALA A 94 -8.40 -10.27 20.91
C ALA A 94 -9.00 -9.35 21.98
N LEU A 95 -8.88 -8.03 21.82
CA LEU A 95 -9.46 -7.05 22.75
C LEU A 95 -10.98 -6.88 22.56
N ASP A 96 -11.42 -6.70 21.30
CA ASP A 96 -12.80 -6.29 21.00
C ASP A 96 -13.72 -7.48 20.63
N GLY A 97 -13.16 -8.65 20.35
CA GLY A 97 -13.86 -9.76 19.73
C GLY A 97 -14.20 -9.50 18.24
N VAL A 98 -14.83 -10.47 17.59
CA VAL A 98 -15.34 -10.32 16.22
C VAL A 98 -16.65 -9.54 16.29
N GLN A 99 -16.60 -8.25 15.98
CA GLN A 99 -17.76 -7.35 15.94
C GLN A 99 -18.35 -7.28 14.53
N GLN A 100 -19.66 -7.01 14.40
CA GLN A 100 -20.31 -6.78 13.10
C GLN A 100 -19.78 -5.52 12.39
N THR A 101 -19.37 -4.51 13.15
CA THR A 101 -18.72 -3.29 12.62
C THR A 101 -17.30 -3.20 13.16
N ARG A 102 -16.36 -2.86 12.28
CA ARG A 102 -14.96 -2.65 12.68
C ARG A 102 -14.86 -1.38 13.53
N GLY A 103 -14.11 -1.44 14.62
CA GLY A 103 -13.75 -0.25 15.39
C GLY A 103 -12.76 0.65 14.61
N PRO A 104 -12.58 1.92 15.06
CA PRO A 104 -11.76 2.92 14.35
C PRO A 104 -10.31 2.49 14.13
N VAL A 105 -9.73 1.74 15.06
CA VAL A 105 -8.36 1.19 14.93
C VAL A 105 -8.30 0.18 13.80
N ARG A 106 -9.20 -0.81 13.79
CA ARG A 106 -9.24 -1.84 12.75
C ARG A 106 -9.54 -1.25 11.37
N ASP A 107 -10.39 -0.24 11.31
CA ASP A 107 -10.66 0.53 10.09
C ASP A 107 -9.39 1.19 9.54
N ALA A 108 -8.61 1.83 10.41
CA ALA A 108 -7.37 2.49 10.03
C ALA A 108 -6.29 1.49 9.58
N LEU A 109 -6.17 0.34 10.29
CA LEU A 109 -5.26 -0.75 9.91
C LEU A 109 -5.62 -1.34 8.54
N THR A 110 -6.91 -1.58 8.29
CA THR A 110 -7.41 -2.05 6.98
C THR A 110 -7.14 -1.02 5.89
N LEU A 111 -7.43 0.26 6.15
CA LEU A 111 -7.17 1.34 5.20
C LEU A 111 -5.68 1.43 4.83
N PHE A 112 -4.80 1.25 5.81
CA PHE A 112 -3.35 1.22 5.58
C PHE A 112 -2.96 0.03 4.72
N ASP A 113 -3.39 -1.18 5.05
CA ASP A 113 -3.08 -2.41 4.33
C ASP A 113 -3.59 -2.41 2.89
N GLU A 114 -4.74 -1.79 2.65
CA GLU A 114 -5.38 -1.77 1.33
C GLU A 114 -4.96 -0.60 0.44
N ASN A 115 -4.71 0.58 1.00
CA ASN A 115 -4.62 1.80 0.21
C ASN A 115 -3.41 2.71 0.53
N ALA A 116 -2.47 2.28 1.39
CA ALA A 116 -1.34 3.11 1.74
C ALA A 116 -0.29 3.23 0.63
N ALA A 117 0.39 4.37 0.65
CA ALA A 117 1.63 4.61 -0.07
C ALA A 117 2.61 5.36 0.85
N PHE A 118 3.90 5.19 0.64
CA PHE A 118 4.95 5.85 1.42
C PHE A 118 5.59 6.94 0.58
N LEU A 119 5.59 8.18 1.07
CA LEU A 119 6.23 9.30 0.40
C LEU A 119 7.54 9.64 1.10
N LEU A 120 8.65 9.39 0.41
CA LEU A 120 9.99 9.79 0.76
C LEU A 120 10.28 11.08 0.00
N ALA A 121 10.10 12.22 0.66
CA ALA A 121 10.21 13.52 0.02
C ALA A 121 10.63 14.62 1.02
N SER A 122 11.11 15.72 0.47
CA SER A 122 11.43 16.92 1.24
C SER A 122 10.15 17.54 1.86
N GLN A 123 10.32 18.26 2.97
CA GLN A 123 9.21 18.87 3.71
C GLN A 123 8.29 19.75 2.86
N PRO A 124 8.78 20.58 1.90
CA PRO A 124 7.88 21.40 1.05
C PRO A 124 6.87 20.57 0.23
N LEU A 125 7.25 19.40 -0.28
CA LEU A 125 6.33 18.50 -1.00
C LEU A 125 5.27 17.93 -0.05
N TRP A 126 5.69 17.52 1.15
CA TRP A 126 4.77 17.01 2.16
C TRP A 126 3.77 18.08 2.63
N ASP A 127 4.24 19.31 2.89
CA ASP A 127 3.38 20.42 3.31
C ASP A 127 2.33 20.75 2.24
N ALA A 128 2.73 20.78 0.95
CA ALA A 128 1.83 21.02 -0.16
C ALA A 128 0.78 19.89 -0.28
N LEU A 129 1.18 18.62 -0.06
CA LEU A 129 0.27 17.47 -0.07
C LEU A 129 -0.76 17.56 1.07
N ILE A 130 -0.35 17.84 2.31
CA ILE A 130 -1.26 18.00 3.46
C ILE A 130 -2.23 19.17 3.24
N ALA A 131 -1.74 20.26 2.65
CA ALA A 131 -2.58 21.42 2.32
C ALA A 131 -3.53 21.13 1.15
N ARG A 132 -3.32 20.04 0.39
CA ARG A 132 -3.98 19.76 -0.89
C ARG A 132 -3.84 20.94 -1.87
N ASP A 133 -2.69 21.58 -1.81
CA ASP A 133 -2.31 22.62 -2.75
C ASP A 133 -1.71 21.95 -3.99
N TRP A 134 -2.60 21.50 -4.86
CA TRP A 134 -2.23 20.70 -6.04
C TRP A 134 -1.40 21.50 -7.06
N GLN A 135 -1.68 22.82 -7.17
CA GLN A 135 -0.91 23.71 -8.00
C GLN A 135 0.54 23.79 -7.51
N ARG A 136 0.72 24.01 -6.22
CA ARG A 136 2.05 24.03 -5.61
C ARG A 136 2.73 22.68 -5.71
N LEU A 137 2.01 21.58 -5.36
CA LEU A 137 2.57 20.23 -5.31
C LEU A 137 3.08 19.73 -6.67
N PHE A 138 2.28 19.90 -7.73
CA PHE A 138 2.53 19.27 -9.02
C PHE A 138 3.04 20.21 -10.11
N VAL A 139 2.94 21.53 -9.90
CA VAL A 139 3.37 22.53 -10.85
C VAL A 139 4.58 23.30 -10.35
N GLU A 140 4.46 24.00 -9.22
CA GLU A 140 5.55 24.84 -8.70
C GLU A 140 6.71 23.97 -8.15
N LEU A 141 6.39 22.94 -7.37
CA LEU A 141 7.36 22.02 -6.79
C LEU A 141 7.67 20.79 -7.71
N ARG A 142 7.15 20.78 -8.95
CA ARG A 142 7.38 19.69 -9.91
C ARG A 142 8.85 19.27 -10.03
N PRO A 143 9.83 20.19 -10.11
CA PRO A 143 11.25 19.81 -10.18
C PRO A 143 11.76 19.02 -8.98
N MET A 144 11.14 19.16 -7.79
CA MET A 144 11.55 18.46 -6.58
C MET A 144 11.13 16.98 -6.56
N TRP A 145 10.18 16.58 -7.42
CA TRP A 145 9.76 15.19 -7.54
C TRP A 145 10.85 14.27 -8.08
N LYS A 146 11.89 14.79 -8.75
CA LYS A 146 13.04 14.00 -9.19
C LYS A 146 13.84 13.38 -8.03
N ASP A 147 13.78 14.01 -6.85
CA ASP A 147 14.47 13.59 -5.63
C ASP A 147 13.49 12.97 -4.61
N ALA A 148 12.23 12.78 -5.00
CA ALA A 148 11.20 12.18 -4.19
C ALA A 148 10.84 10.78 -4.70
N GLN A 149 10.45 9.90 -3.79
CA GLN A 149 9.93 8.57 -4.13
C GLN A 149 8.53 8.38 -3.53
N LEU A 150 7.60 7.91 -4.34
CA LEU A 150 6.33 7.40 -3.87
C LEU A 150 6.33 5.88 -4.05
N VAL A 151 6.28 5.15 -2.95
CA VAL A 151 6.27 3.69 -2.92
C VAL A 151 4.87 3.23 -2.56
N LEU A 152 4.19 2.54 -3.47
CA LEU A 152 2.87 1.98 -3.18
C LEU A 152 3.00 0.73 -2.32
N PHE A 153 2.12 0.60 -1.33
CA PHE A 153 2.06 -0.54 -0.42
C PHE A 153 0.69 -1.23 -0.45
N GLY A 154 -0.39 -0.46 -0.50
CA GLY A 154 -1.75 -0.97 -0.42
C GLY A 154 -2.09 -1.95 -1.55
N HIS A 155 -2.39 -3.20 -1.21
CA HIS A 155 -2.63 -4.25 -2.20
C HIS A 155 -3.89 -4.00 -3.05
N ALA A 156 -4.96 -3.45 -2.48
CA ALA A 156 -6.15 -3.06 -3.24
C ALA A 156 -5.90 -1.83 -4.14
N LEU A 157 -4.99 -0.93 -3.73
CA LEU A 157 -4.55 0.18 -4.57
C LEU A 157 -3.78 -0.34 -5.79
N LEU A 158 -2.87 -1.30 -5.59
CA LEU A 158 -2.11 -1.94 -6.67
C LEU A 158 -3.04 -2.67 -7.65
N GLU A 159 -4.03 -3.41 -7.14
CA GLU A 159 -5.05 -4.07 -7.95
C GLU A 159 -5.82 -3.06 -8.83
N LYS A 160 -6.29 -1.94 -8.25
CA LYS A 160 -6.99 -0.87 -8.99
C LYS A 160 -6.13 -0.30 -10.11
N LEU A 161 -4.82 -0.21 -9.91
CA LEU A 161 -3.86 0.35 -10.87
C LEU A 161 -3.47 -0.62 -12.00
N VAL A 162 -3.96 -1.85 -12.01
CA VAL A 162 -3.93 -2.71 -13.20
C VAL A 162 -4.76 -2.11 -14.33
N ASN A 163 -5.84 -1.39 -13.98
CA ASN A 163 -6.66 -0.61 -14.91
C ASN A 163 -6.65 0.85 -14.44
N PRO A 164 -5.57 1.61 -14.71
CA PRO A 164 -5.37 2.93 -14.14
C PRO A 164 -6.44 3.91 -14.57
N ARG A 165 -6.96 4.68 -13.61
CA ARG A 165 -7.94 5.74 -13.81
C ARG A 165 -7.59 6.93 -12.95
N LYS A 166 -7.76 8.13 -13.49
CA LYS A 166 -7.39 9.41 -12.88
C LYS A 166 -7.81 9.58 -11.41
N PRO A 167 -9.02 9.17 -10.96
CA PRO A 167 -9.46 9.36 -9.57
C PRO A 167 -8.85 8.39 -8.55
N ILE A 168 -8.02 7.41 -8.97
CA ILE A 168 -7.40 6.48 -8.03
C ILE A 168 -6.50 7.26 -7.07
N THR A 169 -6.82 7.15 -5.77
CA THR A 169 -6.20 7.94 -4.71
C THR A 169 -5.57 7.01 -3.68
N ALA A 170 -4.30 7.27 -3.35
CA ALA A 170 -3.58 6.64 -2.25
C ALA A 170 -3.81 7.39 -0.93
N HIS A 171 -3.65 6.69 0.20
CA HIS A 171 -3.50 7.25 1.52
C HIS A 171 -2.02 7.32 1.87
N VAL A 172 -1.42 8.48 1.66
CA VAL A 172 0.03 8.66 1.74
C VAL A 172 0.48 8.85 3.18
N TYR A 173 1.41 8.02 3.60
CA TYR A 173 2.11 8.09 4.87
C TYR A 173 3.49 8.71 4.65
N GLN A 174 3.89 9.66 5.50
CA GLN A 174 5.20 10.29 5.41
C GLN A 174 6.28 9.34 5.87
N ALA A 175 7.27 9.07 5.02
CA ALA A 175 8.47 8.34 5.36
C ALA A 175 9.71 9.27 5.38
N GLN A 176 10.81 8.79 5.96
CA GLN A 176 12.03 9.58 6.03
C GLN A 176 12.72 9.64 4.65
N PRO A 177 13.13 10.82 4.19
CA PRO A 177 13.76 10.97 2.87
C PRO A 177 15.10 10.24 2.70
N ALA A 178 15.80 9.94 3.79
CA ALA A 178 17.15 9.33 3.77
C ALA A 178 17.14 7.80 3.64
N ILE A 179 15.97 7.17 3.43
CA ILE A 179 15.85 5.72 3.25
C ILE A 179 16.16 5.37 1.79
N ASP A 180 17.13 4.49 1.56
CA ASP A 180 17.67 4.18 0.23
C ASP A 180 17.21 2.84 -0.34
N SER A 181 16.58 1.98 0.45
CA SER A 181 16.13 0.65 0.02
C SER A 181 14.73 0.28 0.52
N ILE A 182 14.07 -0.64 -0.19
CA ILE A 182 12.76 -1.18 0.24
C ILE A 182 12.88 -1.94 1.55
N ALA A 183 13.96 -2.68 1.77
CA ALA A 183 14.18 -3.41 3.01
C ALA A 183 14.34 -2.47 4.23
N GLU A 184 15.04 -1.35 4.05
CA GLU A 184 15.17 -0.33 5.07
C GLU A 184 13.84 0.40 5.32
N LEU A 185 13.08 0.70 4.25
CA LEU A 185 11.74 1.29 4.34
C LEU A 185 10.79 0.35 5.10
N ASP A 186 10.78 -0.93 4.78
CA ASP A 186 9.96 -1.93 5.46
C ASP A 186 10.27 -2.00 6.96
N ALA A 187 11.55 -2.08 7.31
CA ALA A 187 11.98 -2.09 8.73
C ALA A 187 11.58 -0.80 9.46
N TRP A 188 11.76 0.36 8.80
CA TRP A 188 11.42 1.65 9.38
C TRP A 188 9.91 1.78 9.61
N ILE A 189 9.08 1.44 8.61
CA ILE A 189 7.61 1.47 8.72
C ILE A 189 7.14 0.55 9.84
N ALA A 190 7.63 -0.70 9.89
CA ALA A 190 7.26 -1.68 10.91
C ALA A 190 7.57 -1.20 12.35
N ALA A 191 8.66 -0.45 12.52
CA ALA A 191 9.02 0.15 13.81
C ALA A 191 8.18 1.39 14.14
N ASP A 192 7.78 2.16 13.13
CA ASP A 192 7.11 3.46 13.30
C ASP A 192 5.58 3.35 13.50
N ILE A 193 4.94 2.30 12.94
CA ILE A 193 3.49 2.12 13.06
C ILE A 193 3.07 1.53 14.39
N THR A 194 2.07 2.18 15.02
CA THR A 194 1.36 1.67 16.20
C THR A 194 -0.14 1.76 15.97
N ALA A 195 -0.94 1.03 16.76
CA ALA A 195 -2.40 1.10 16.69
C ALA A 195 -2.91 2.54 16.87
N ASP A 196 -2.42 3.26 17.90
CA ASP A 196 -2.82 4.63 18.20
C ASP A 196 -2.43 5.61 17.09
N LYS A 197 -1.20 5.45 16.55
CA LYS A 197 -0.74 6.29 15.44
C LYS A 197 -1.61 6.10 14.20
N LEU A 198 -1.91 4.87 13.82
CA LEU A 198 -2.77 4.58 12.67
C LEU A 198 -4.22 5.02 12.91
N ALA A 199 -4.75 4.87 14.15
CA ALA A 199 -6.10 5.33 14.51
C ALA A 199 -6.26 6.85 14.35
N SER A 200 -5.19 7.63 14.52
CA SER A 200 -5.19 9.07 14.25
C SER A 200 -5.26 9.42 12.76
N LYS A 201 -5.21 8.40 11.86
CA LYS A 201 -5.25 8.52 10.40
C LYS A 201 -4.20 9.51 9.86
N PRO A 202 -2.89 9.27 10.10
CA PRO A 202 -1.80 10.17 9.72
C PRO A 202 -1.54 10.10 8.20
N PHE A 203 -2.58 10.20 7.40
CA PHE A 203 -2.55 10.02 5.96
C PHE A 203 -2.98 11.28 5.24
N ALA A 204 -2.31 11.56 4.12
CA ALA A 204 -2.75 12.56 3.16
C ALA A 204 -3.24 11.88 1.87
N PRO A 205 -4.43 12.22 1.35
CA PRO A 205 -4.91 11.66 0.09
C PRO A 205 -4.11 12.22 -1.08
N LEU A 206 -3.69 11.34 -2.01
CA LEU A 206 -2.94 11.70 -3.21
C LEU A 206 -3.54 10.99 -4.42
N PRO A 207 -4.07 11.70 -5.43
CA PRO A 207 -4.38 11.12 -6.73
C PRO A 207 -3.09 10.61 -7.39
N VAL A 208 -2.96 9.28 -7.48
CA VAL A 208 -1.68 8.61 -7.81
C VAL A 208 -1.15 8.99 -9.17
N LEU A 209 -2.03 9.13 -10.17
CA LEU A 209 -1.63 9.50 -11.53
C LEU A 209 -1.27 10.99 -11.69
N GLY A 210 -1.38 11.78 -10.60
CA GLY A 210 -0.84 13.13 -10.53
C GLY A 210 0.68 13.18 -10.35
N VAL A 211 1.31 12.10 -9.90
CA VAL A 211 2.76 12.05 -9.69
C VAL A 211 3.49 12.27 -11.02
N PRO A 212 4.39 13.24 -11.12
CA PRO A 212 5.12 13.55 -12.37
C PRO A 212 5.82 12.30 -12.93
N GLY A 213 5.68 12.09 -14.25
CA GLY A 213 6.25 10.94 -14.95
C GLY A 213 5.48 9.62 -14.80
N TRP A 214 4.40 9.57 -13.99
CA TRP A 214 3.60 8.35 -13.82
C TRP A 214 2.50 8.20 -14.86
N TRP A 215 2.04 9.30 -15.44
CA TRP A 215 0.96 9.30 -16.41
C TRP A 215 1.21 10.36 -17.50
N ALA A 216 1.13 9.95 -18.76
CA ALA A 216 1.49 10.85 -19.88
C ALA A 216 0.64 12.14 -19.92
N GLU A 217 -0.63 12.06 -19.51
CA GLU A 217 -1.52 13.22 -19.54
C GLU A 217 -1.17 14.28 -18.47
N ASN A 218 -0.46 13.92 -17.40
CA ASN A 218 -0.08 14.84 -16.34
C ASN A 218 1.09 15.77 -16.71
N GLU A 219 1.65 15.61 -17.90
CA GLU A 219 2.57 16.59 -18.49
C GLU A 219 1.85 17.91 -18.87
N LYS A 220 0.53 17.85 -19.06
CA LYS A 220 -0.30 19.02 -19.30
C LYS A 220 -0.79 19.57 -17.97
N LEU A 221 -0.52 20.87 -17.70
CA LEU A 221 -0.93 21.50 -16.45
C LEU A 221 -2.44 21.46 -16.21
N SER A 222 -3.26 21.49 -17.27
CA SER A 222 -4.72 21.35 -17.21
C SER A 222 -5.18 20.00 -16.62
N PHE A 223 -4.30 18.99 -16.55
CA PHE A 223 -4.61 17.73 -15.87
C PHE A 223 -4.97 17.95 -14.41
N TYR A 224 -4.35 18.92 -13.74
CA TYR A 224 -4.54 19.21 -12.32
C TYR A 224 -5.72 20.14 -12.02
N GLU A 225 -6.37 20.71 -13.07
CA GLU A 225 -7.53 21.58 -12.93
C GLU A 225 -8.85 20.82 -12.68
N ASP A 226 -8.82 19.49 -12.76
CA ASP A 226 -9.98 18.64 -12.51
C ASP A 226 -10.33 18.59 -11.01
N ILE A 227 -11.24 19.46 -10.60
CA ILE A 227 -11.69 19.60 -9.20
C ILE A 227 -12.44 18.38 -8.65
N LEU A 228 -12.88 17.46 -9.50
CA LEU A 228 -13.49 16.20 -9.03
C LEU A 228 -12.44 15.21 -8.52
N VAL A 229 -11.22 15.34 -9.01
CA VAL A 229 -10.06 14.53 -8.62
C VAL A 229 -9.16 15.31 -7.66
N PHE A 230 -8.68 16.46 -8.07
CA PHE A 230 -7.78 17.33 -7.31
C PHE A 230 -8.57 18.31 -6.43
N ARG A 231 -9.25 17.74 -5.43
CA ARG A 231 -10.11 18.51 -4.52
C ARG A 231 -9.27 19.32 -3.55
N PRO A 232 -9.47 20.63 -3.42
CA PRO A 232 -8.79 21.43 -2.40
C PRO A 232 -9.21 20.97 -0.99
N LYS A 233 -8.42 21.35 -0.01
CA LYS A 233 -8.80 21.15 1.38
C LYS A 233 -9.95 22.11 1.70
N ALA A 234 -11.04 21.58 2.30
CA ALA A 234 -12.16 22.38 2.77
C ALA A 234 -11.73 23.28 3.95
#